data_65c84ddc62b3c88e02ac81d6cb651618
#
_entry.id   65c84ddc62b3c88e02ac81d6cb651618
#
_cell.length_a   1.000
_cell.length_b   1.000
_cell.length_c   1.000
_cell.angle_alpha   90.00
_cell.angle_beta   90.00
_cell.angle_gamma   90.00
#
_symmetry.space_group_name_H-M   'P 1'
#
loop_
_entity.id
_entity.type
_entity.pdbx_description
1 polymer ?
#
loop_
_entity_poly.entity_id
_entity_poly.type
_entity_poly.pdbx_seq_one_letter_code
_entity_poly.pdbx_strand_id
1 'polypeptide(L)'
;VEYFKTLSDAIALAEFAHRNQKDKAGLDYIEHPRRVLAGVQAMGARPYVQMAAILHDVSEDTAITTTMMSDMGFSDAVTNLVNLVDKEFYRDETGRVDLDGYYAGIQRNSDARMIKEADIRDNTAPWRLSYLSSETQARLLKKYSMALDKIGSAR
;
A
#
# COMPACT_ATOMS: atom_id res chain seq x y z
N VAL A 1 24.09 20.05 -2.60
CA VAL A 1 23.08 19.81 -1.55
C VAL A 1 22.08 18.79 -2.09
N GLU A 2 22.08 17.62 -1.52
CA GLU A 2 21.03 16.63 -1.82
C GLU A 2 19.73 17.05 -1.15
N TYR A 3 18.72 17.35 -1.94
CA TYR A 3 17.37 17.61 -1.44
C TYR A 3 16.62 16.29 -1.41
N PHE A 4 16.41 15.77 -0.21
CA PHE A 4 15.57 14.58 -0.02
C PHE A 4 14.09 14.95 -0.16
N LYS A 5 13.34 14.09 -0.79
CA LYS A 5 11.88 14.21 -0.86
C LYS A 5 11.27 14.06 0.54
N THR A 6 10.24 14.85 0.78
CA THR A 6 9.52 14.92 2.05
C THR A 6 8.19 14.16 1.97
N LEU A 7 7.52 14.00 3.11
CA LEU A 7 6.16 13.46 3.14
C LEU A 7 5.20 14.31 2.29
N SER A 8 5.34 15.65 2.30
CA SER A 8 4.53 16.51 1.44
C SER A 8 4.73 16.22 -0.05
N ASP A 9 5.96 15.94 -0.47
CA ASP A 9 6.26 15.53 -1.85
C ASP A 9 5.61 14.19 -2.19
N ALA A 10 5.65 13.23 -1.27
CA ALA A 10 5.01 11.92 -1.43
C ALA A 10 3.50 12.03 -1.55
N ILE A 11 2.87 12.86 -0.73
CA ILE A 11 1.42 13.11 -0.77
C ILE A 11 1.05 13.75 -2.13
N ALA A 12 1.80 14.75 -2.58
CA ALA A 12 1.56 15.41 -3.86
C ALA A 12 1.68 14.44 -5.04
N LEU A 13 2.66 13.54 -5.02
CA LEU A 13 2.82 12.50 -6.03
C LEU A 13 1.64 11.52 -6.04
N ALA A 14 1.22 11.04 -4.87
CA ALA A 14 0.10 10.12 -4.76
C ALA A 14 -1.20 10.77 -5.23
N GLU A 15 -1.47 12.01 -4.86
CA GLU A 15 -2.64 12.77 -5.33
C GLU A 15 -2.65 12.90 -6.86
N PHE A 16 -1.52 13.23 -7.45
CA PHE A 16 -1.39 13.31 -8.91
C PHE A 16 -1.59 11.94 -9.57
N ALA A 17 -0.95 10.89 -9.05
CA ALA A 17 -1.01 9.54 -9.61
C ALA A 17 -2.43 8.98 -9.61
N HIS A 18 -3.17 9.19 -8.53
CA HIS A 18 -4.53 8.65 -8.34
C HIS A 18 -5.66 9.63 -8.74
N ARG A 19 -5.34 10.80 -9.34
CA ARG A 19 -6.29 11.90 -9.57
C ARG A 19 -7.58 11.54 -10.29
N ASN A 20 -7.55 10.52 -11.14
CA ASN A 20 -8.71 10.08 -11.93
C ASN A 20 -9.19 8.68 -11.54
N GLN A 21 -8.65 8.13 -10.46
CA GLN A 21 -8.97 6.78 -10.02
C GLN A 21 -10.10 6.81 -9.00
N LYS A 22 -11.05 5.90 -9.16
CA LYS A 22 -12.15 5.66 -8.20
C LYS A 22 -12.00 4.27 -7.60
N ASP A 23 -12.46 4.11 -6.38
CA ASP A 23 -12.56 2.80 -5.74
C ASP A 23 -13.85 2.06 -6.19
N LYS A 24 -14.05 0.84 -5.67
CA LYS A 24 -15.22 0.01 -6.00
C LYS A 24 -16.56 0.64 -5.58
N ALA A 25 -16.52 1.56 -4.61
CA ALA A 25 -17.70 2.32 -4.16
C ALA A 25 -17.92 3.60 -4.97
N GLY A 26 -17.04 3.94 -5.92
CA GLY A 26 -17.09 5.16 -6.73
C GLY A 26 -16.51 6.39 -6.04
N LEU A 27 -15.83 6.23 -4.91
CA LEU A 27 -15.16 7.31 -4.18
C LEU A 27 -13.76 7.56 -4.73
N ASP A 28 -13.22 8.75 -4.51
CA ASP A 28 -11.86 9.10 -4.93
C ASP A 28 -10.85 8.15 -4.30
N TYR A 29 -10.05 7.48 -5.13
CA TYR A 29 -9.13 6.45 -4.66
C TYR A 29 -8.10 6.97 -3.67
N ILE A 30 -7.63 8.20 -3.84
CA ILE A 30 -6.61 8.82 -2.98
C ILE A 30 -6.98 8.79 -1.48
N GLU A 31 -8.26 8.76 -1.15
CA GLU A 31 -8.70 8.72 0.25
C GLU A 31 -8.24 7.43 0.96
N HIS A 32 -8.13 6.30 0.21
CA HIS A 32 -7.59 5.05 0.77
C HIS A 32 -6.11 5.19 1.18
N PRO A 33 -5.16 5.57 0.30
CA PRO A 33 -3.78 5.82 0.73
C PRO A 33 -3.64 6.85 1.86
N ARG A 34 -4.48 7.88 1.89
CA ARG A 34 -4.51 8.86 2.99
C ARG A 34 -4.88 8.21 4.33
N ARG A 35 -5.86 7.30 4.34
CA ARG A 35 -6.23 6.58 5.56
C ARG A 35 -5.17 5.58 5.97
N VAL A 36 -4.50 4.94 5.02
CA VAL A 36 -3.34 4.07 5.30
C VAL A 36 -2.20 4.87 5.93
N LEU A 37 -1.90 6.06 5.41
CA LEU A 37 -0.94 7.00 6.02
C LEU A 37 -1.33 7.32 7.46
N ALA A 38 -2.57 7.73 7.70
CA ALA A 38 -3.06 8.04 9.04
C ALA A 38 -2.92 6.82 9.98
N GLY A 39 -3.18 5.62 9.47
CA GLY A 39 -3.03 4.37 10.23
C GLY A 39 -1.59 4.13 10.68
N VAL A 40 -0.61 4.27 9.79
CA VAL A 40 0.81 4.09 10.17
C VAL A 40 1.31 5.23 11.06
N GLN A 41 0.82 6.45 10.89
CA GLN A 41 1.12 7.56 11.80
C GLN A 41 0.65 7.25 13.22
N ALA A 42 -0.55 6.71 13.37
CA ALA A 42 -1.08 6.29 14.67
C ALA A 42 -0.25 5.17 15.33
N MET A 43 0.43 4.36 14.54
CA MET A 43 1.36 3.33 15.00
C MET A 43 2.79 3.87 15.30
N GLY A 44 3.02 5.17 15.14
CA GLY A 44 4.33 5.79 15.37
C GLY A 44 5.36 5.55 14.27
N ALA A 45 4.92 5.41 13.02
CA ALA A 45 5.79 5.15 11.88
C ALA A 45 6.85 6.23 11.67
N ARG A 46 8.04 5.80 11.28
CA ARG A 46 9.13 6.70 10.86
C ARG A 46 8.75 7.43 9.56
N PRO A 47 9.37 8.60 9.26
CA PRO A 47 9.03 9.39 8.07
C PRO A 47 9.06 8.60 6.76
N TYR A 48 10.07 7.76 6.53
CA TYR A 48 10.16 6.97 5.29
C TYR A 48 9.05 5.91 5.18
N VAL A 49 8.56 5.38 6.29
CA VAL A 49 7.42 4.45 6.32
C VAL A 49 6.13 5.18 5.97
N GLN A 50 5.96 6.40 6.47
CA GLN A 50 4.83 7.26 6.13
C GLN A 50 4.79 7.59 4.63
N MET A 51 5.96 7.92 4.05
CA MET A 51 6.06 8.15 2.60
C MET A 51 5.72 6.90 1.80
N ALA A 52 6.23 5.74 2.18
CA ALA A 52 5.91 4.48 1.52
C ALA A 52 4.42 4.13 1.66
N ALA A 53 3.80 4.43 2.78
CA ALA A 53 2.37 4.17 3.01
C ALA A 53 1.48 4.96 2.05
N ILE A 54 1.73 6.26 1.87
CA ILE A 54 0.95 7.07 0.91
C ILE A 54 1.23 6.67 -0.54
N LEU A 55 2.40 6.12 -0.83
CA LEU A 55 2.82 5.71 -2.17
C LEU A 55 2.57 4.23 -2.49
N HIS A 56 2.08 3.43 -1.55
CA HIS A 56 2.09 1.97 -1.65
C HIS A 56 1.33 1.41 -2.87
N ASP A 57 0.28 2.08 -3.32
CA ASP A 57 -0.51 1.66 -4.48
C ASP A 57 -0.14 2.41 -5.78
N VAL A 58 0.76 3.37 -5.73
CA VAL A 58 1.11 4.16 -6.91
C VAL A 58 1.73 3.29 -8.00
N SER A 59 2.70 2.46 -7.65
CA SER A 59 3.37 1.57 -8.62
C SER A 59 2.49 0.42 -9.08
N GLU A 60 1.61 -0.09 -8.24
CA GLU A 60 0.69 -1.18 -8.58
C GLU A 60 -0.44 -0.71 -9.50
N ASP A 61 -0.99 0.47 -9.24
CA ASP A 61 -2.23 0.95 -9.87
C ASP A 61 -2.01 1.96 -10.99
N THR A 62 -0.82 2.54 -11.11
CA THR A 62 -0.54 3.61 -12.08
C THR A 62 0.73 3.32 -12.90
N ALA A 63 1.01 4.17 -13.90
CA ALA A 63 2.20 4.06 -14.72
C ALA A 63 3.49 4.54 -14.03
N ILE A 64 3.40 5.10 -12.82
CA ILE A 64 4.55 5.61 -12.07
C ILE A 64 5.24 4.45 -11.35
N THR A 65 6.48 4.16 -11.75
CA THR A 65 7.29 3.06 -11.20
C THR A 65 8.14 3.53 -10.02
N THR A 66 8.64 2.59 -9.22
CA THR A 66 9.59 2.90 -8.15
C THR A 66 10.93 3.42 -8.70
N THR A 67 11.33 3.03 -9.90
CA THR A 67 12.48 3.62 -10.59
C THR A 67 12.25 5.10 -10.86
N MET A 68 11.08 5.48 -11.34
CA MET A 68 10.70 6.88 -11.52
C MET A 68 10.70 7.65 -10.21
N MET A 69 10.21 7.05 -9.13
CA MET A 69 10.27 7.65 -7.78
C MET A 69 11.71 7.89 -7.33
N SER A 70 12.61 6.94 -7.58
CA SER A 70 14.04 7.08 -7.31
C SER A 70 14.64 8.25 -8.09
N ASP A 71 14.32 8.35 -9.38
CA ASP A 71 14.76 9.44 -10.25
C ASP A 71 14.21 10.82 -9.81
N MET A 72 13.03 10.83 -9.19
CA MET A 72 12.45 12.04 -8.58
C MET A 72 13.16 12.46 -7.29
N GLY A 73 13.97 11.60 -6.68
CA GLY A 73 14.73 11.88 -5.46
C GLY A 73 14.16 11.25 -4.19
N PHE A 74 13.23 10.29 -4.28
CA PHE A 74 12.84 9.48 -3.14
C PHE A 74 13.95 8.52 -2.77
N SER A 75 14.19 8.33 -1.46
CA SER A 75 15.26 7.45 -0.97
C SER A 75 15.01 5.98 -1.28
N ASP A 76 16.08 5.18 -1.27
CA ASP A 76 15.98 3.74 -1.40
C ASP A 76 15.15 3.09 -0.28
N ALA A 77 15.20 3.66 0.93
CA ALA A 77 14.35 3.20 2.03
C ALA A 77 12.85 3.28 1.69
N VAL A 78 12.43 4.34 1.01
CA VAL A 78 11.04 4.51 0.55
C VAL A 78 10.72 3.54 -0.60
N THR A 79 11.52 3.55 -1.66
CA THR A 79 11.22 2.76 -2.86
C THR A 79 11.31 1.25 -2.62
N ASN A 80 12.26 0.79 -1.81
CA ASN A 80 12.35 -0.62 -1.42
C ASN A 80 11.14 -1.06 -0.62
N LEU A 81 10.64 -0.21 0.27
CA LEU A 81 9.46 -0.53 1.08
C LEU A 81 8.18 -0.54 0.23
N VAL A 82 8.04 0.38 -0.73
CA VAL A 82 6.94 0.34 -1.72
C VAL A 82 6.98 -0.97 -2.50
N ASN A 83 8.15 -1.40 -2.98
CA ASN A 83 8.30 -2.67 -3.70
C ASN A 83 7.88 -3.88 -2.85
N LEU A 84 8.24 -3.91 -1.56
CA LEU A 84 7.89 -5.03 -0.68
C LEU A 84 6.38 -5.24 -0.54
N VAL A 85 5.59 -4.18 -0.65
CA VAL A 85 4.13 -4.24 -0.51
C VAL A 85 3.38 -4.19 -1.85
N ASP A 86 4.09 -4.24 -2.95
CA ASP A 86 3.56 -4.28 -4.31
C ASP A 86 3.61 -5.71 -4.88
N LYS A 87 2.46 -6.32 -5.10
CA LYS A 87 2.37 -7.67 -5.68
C LYS A 87 3.02 -7.76 -7.05
N GLU A 88 2.94 -6.71 -7.85
CA GLU A 88 3.51 -6.69 -9.20
C GLU A 88 5.04 -6.80 -9.19
N PHE A 89 5.69 -6.36 -8.12
CA PHE A 89 7.14 -6.53 -7.92
C PHE A 89 7.55 -8.01 -7.87
N TYR A 90 6.64 -8.90 -7.50
CA TYR A 90 6.84 -10.35 -7.40
C TYR A 90 6.35 -11.11 -8.65
N ARG A 91 6.00 -10.39 -9.71
CA ARG A 91 5.62 -11.02 -10.98
C ARG A 91 6.85 -11.41 -11.76
N ASP A 92 6.90 -12.68 -12.18
CA ASP A 92 7.99 -13.20 -13.00
C ASP A 92 7.74 -12.95 -14.50
N GLU A 93 8.73 -13.32 -15.31
CA GLU A 93 8.69 -13.18 -16.77
C GLU A 93 7.59 -14.02 -17.45
N THR A 94 7.03 -15.01 -16.76
CA THR A 94 5.86 -15.79 -17.25
C THR A 94 4.53 -15.12 -16.94
N GLY A 95 4.54 -14.01 -16.19
CA GLY A 95 3.35 -13.30 -15.74
C GLY A 95 2.76 -13.81 -14.43
N ARG A 96 3.42 -14.77 -13.78
CA ARG A 96 2.99 -15.34 -12.50
C ARG A 96 3.49 -14.50 -11.33
N VAL A 97 2.61 -14.22 -10.37
CA VAL A 97 2.97 -13.55 -9.11
C VAL A 97 3.33 -14.59 -8.07
N ASP A 98 4.53 -14.47 -7.48
CA ASP A 98 4.96 -15.27 -6.33
C ASP A 98 4.31 -14.71 -5.04
N LEU A 99 3.09 -15.15 -4.74
CA LEU A 99 2.36 -14.73 -3.55
C LEU A 99 3.02 -15.18 -2.25
N ASP A 100 3.63 -16.36 -2.24
CA ASP A 100 4.33 -16.84 -1.04
C ASP A 100 5.54 -15.98 -0.73
N GLY A 101 6.33 -15.61 -1.75
CA GLY A 101 7.43 -14.66 -1.62
C GLY A 101 6.98 -13.28 -1.16
N TYR A 102 5.88 -12.78 -1.71
CA TYR A 102 5.27 -11.51 -1.31
C TYR A 102 4.92 -11.49 0.19
N TYR A 103 4.16 -12.46 0.66
CA TYR A 103 3.78 -12.53 2.08
C TYR A 103 4.97 -12.79 3.00
N ALA A 104 5.92 -13.64 2.59
CA ALA A 104 7.13 -13.89 3.35
C ALA A 104 8.01 -12.64 3.49
N GLY A 105 8.12 -11.84 2.43
CA GLY A 105 8.85 -10.57 2.44
C GLY A 105 8.24 -9.57 3.43
N ILE A 106 6.92 -9.43 3.42
CA ILE A 106 6.20 -8.57 4.36
C ILE A 106 6.36 -9.08 5.79
N GLN A 107 6.21 -10.37 6.02
CA GLN A 107 6.34 -10.97 7.36
C GLN A 107 7.69 -10.67 8.00
N ARG A 108 8.77 -10.68 7.22
CA ARG A 108 10.14 -10.43 7.71
C ARG A 108 10.48 -8.96 7.93
N ASN A 109 9.66 -8.03 7.48
CA ASN A 109 9.91 -6.60 7.57
C ASN A 109 8.82 -5.91 8.38
N SER A 110 9.17 -5.41 9.57
CA SER A 110 8.19 -4.78 10.48
C SER A 110 7.52 -3.54 9.88
N ASP A 111 8.24 -2.77 9.09
CA ASP A 111 7.70 -1.56 8.44
C ASP A 111 6.71 -1.94 7.33
N ALA A 112 7.03 -2.98 6.54
CA ALA A 112 6.11 -3.50 5.53
C ALA A 112 4.84 -4.09 6.16
N ARG A 113 4.98 -4.82 7.28
CA ARG A 113 3.81 -5.31 8.04
C ARG A 113 2.92 -4.17 8.49
N MET A 114 3.51 -3.09 9.03
CA MET A 114 2.77 -1.92 9.49
C MET A 114 1.91 -1.31 8.38
N ILE A 115 2.48 -1.13 7.19
CA ILE A 115 1.75 -0.63 6.02
C ILE A 115 0.64 -1.61 5.62
N LYS A 116 0.94 -2.89 5.52
CA LYS A 116 -0.04 -3.91 5.08
C LYS A 116 -1.18 -4.07 6.08
N GLU A 117 -0.90 -4.00 7.36
CA GLU A 117 -1.95 -4.01 8.40
C GLU A 117 -2.88 -2.80 8.28
N ALA A 118 -2.33 -1.60 8.08
CA ALA A 118 -3.12 -0.38 7.88
C ALA A 118 -3.96 -0.45 6.60
N ASP A 119 -3.37 -0.96 5.51
CA ASP A 119 -4.06 -1.20 4.24
C ASP A 119 -5.26 -2.16 4.43
N ILE A 120 -5.05 -3.29 5.06
CA ILE A 120 -6.09 -4.28 5.31
C ILE A 120 -7.19 -3.73 6.22
N ARG A 121 -6.84 -3.01 7.28
CA ARG A 121 -7.81 -2.39 8.19
C ARG A 121 -8.73 -1.42 7.46
N ASP A 122 -8.19 -0.60 6.57
CA ASP A 122 -9.01 0.31 5.77
C ASP A 122 -9.89 -0.46 4.77
N ASN A 123 -9.33 -1.45 4.08
CA ASN A 123 -10.08 -2.26 3.11
C ASN A 123 -11.20 -3.11 3.75
N THR A 124 -11.11 -3.40 5.04
CA THR A 124 -12.11 -4.18 5.79
C THR A 124 -12.93 -3.32 6.76
N ALA A 125 -12.78 -2.00 6.73
CA ALA A 125 -13.58 -1.10 7.56
C ALA A 125 -15.08 -1.29 7.29
N PRO A 126 -15.93 -1.50 8.33
CA PRO A 126 -17.34 -1.80 8.12
C PRO A 126 -18.08 -0.76 7.29
N TRP A 127 -17.81 0.52 7.51
CA TRP A 127 -18.45 1.60 6.74
C TRP A 127 -18.12 1.53 5.25
N ARG A 128 -16.90 1.11 4.93
CA ARG A 128 -16.44 0.98 3.55
C ARG A 128 -17.04 -0.25 2.88
N LEU A 129 -17.06 -1.37 3.59
CA LEU A 129 -17.69 -2.61 3.12
C LEU A 129 -19.19 -2.45 2.88
N SER A 130 -19.86 -1.56 3.62
CA SER A 130 -21.31 -1.33 3.50
C SER A 130 -21.75 -0.86 2.11
N TYR A 131 -20.85 -0.27 1.32
CA TYR A 131 -21.12 0.10 -0.07
C TYR A 131 -21.14 -1.08 -1.04
N LEU A 132 -20.72 -2.26 -0.61
CA LEU A 132 -20.53 -3.43 -1.46
C LEU A 132 -21.63 -4.47 -1.20
N SER A 133 -21.86 -5.38 -2.16
CA SER A 133 -22.78 -6.50 -1.98
C SER A 133 -22.32 -7.41 -0.85
N SER A 134 -23.25 -8.12 -0.23
CA SER A 134 -22.94 -9.10 0.84
C SER A 134 -21.95 -10.17 0.37
N GLU A 135 -22.07 -10.61 -0.88
CA GLU A 135 -21.16 -11.58 -1.49
C GLU A 135 -19.74 -11.03 -1.61
N THR A 136 -19.60 -9.80 -2.10
CA THR A 136 -18.30 -9.12 -2.21
C THR A 136 -17.68 -8.88 -0.82
N GLN A 137 -18.48 -8.45 0.16
CA GLN A 137 -18.02 -8.28 1.55
C GLN A 137 -17.45 -9.58 2.11
N ALA A 138 -18.16 -10.70 1.97
CA ALA A 138 -17.72 -12.00 2.47
C ALA A 138 -16.41 -12.44 1.80
N ARG A 139 -16.29 -12.26 0.50
CA ARG A 139 -15.07 -12.59 -0.26
C ARG A 139 -13.87 -11.77 0.18
N LEU A 140 -14.04 -10.46 0.38
CA LEU A 140 -12.97 -9.56 0.82
C LEU A 140 -12.54 -9.86 2.26
N LEU A 141 -13.48 -10.08 3.17
CA LEU A 141 -13.17 -10.43 4.56
C LEU A 141 -12.37 -11.73 4.64
N LYS A 142 -12.73 -12.74 3.87
CA LYS A 142 -11.96 -14.00 3.80
C LYS A 142 -10.55 -13.77 3.26
N LYS A 143 -10.43 -13.04 2.15
CA LYS A 143 -9.14 -12.70 1.52
C LYS A 143 -8.20 -12.01 2.50
N TYR A 144 -8.67 -10.98 3.18
CA TYR A 144 -7.85 -10.18 4.08
C TYR A 144 -7.57 -10.88 5.42
N SER A 145 -8.49 -11.71 5.92
CA SER A 145 -8.22 -12.57 7.07
C SER A 145 -7.06 -13.53 6.80
N MET A 146 -7.03 -14.16 5.63
CA MET A 146 -5.92 -15.01 5.20
C MET A 146 -4.61 -14.23 5.05
N ALA A 147 -4.68 -13.00 4.52
CA ALA A 147 -3.49 -12.14 4.39
C ALA A 147 -2.90 -11.80 5.76
N LEU A 148 -3.71 -11.44 6.74
CA LEU A 148 -3.26 -11.17 8.12
C LEU A 148 -2.57 -12.39 8.74
N ASP A 149 -3.10 -13.59 8.55
CA ASP A 149 -2.45 -14.82 9.01
C ASP A 149 -1.06 -15.00 8.36
N LYS A 150 -0.96 -14.79 7.06
CA LYS A 150 0.27 -14.98 6.30
C LYS A 150 1.38 -13.98 6.65
N ILE A 151 1.03 -12.75 7.01
CA ILE A 151 2.01 -11.75 7.45
C ILE A 151 2.32 -11.83 8.95
N GLY A 152 1.67 -12.73 9.68
CA GLY A 152 1.92 -12.94 11.10
C GLY A 152 1.34 -11.88 12.01
N SER A 153 0.33 -11.15 11.57
CA SER A 153 -0.34 -10.13 12.37
C SER A 153 -1.30 -10.72 13.37
N ALA A 154 -1.34 -10.13 14.58
CA ALA A 154 -2.36 -10.44 15.57
C ALA A 154 -3.74 -9.91 15.09
N ARG A 155 -4.79 -10.71 15.31
CA ARG A 155 -6.18 -10.34 15.01
C ARG A 155 -6.79 -9.49 16.10
#